data_f7f3ca3771d24bbe19997148f0a46e83
#
_entry.id   f7f3ca3771d24bbe19997148f0a46e83
#
_cell.length_a   1.000
_cell.length_b   1.000
_cell.length_c   1.000
_cell.angle_alpha   90.00
_cell.angle_beta   90.00
_cell.angle_gamma   90.00
#
_symmetry.space_group_name_H-M   'P 1'
#
loop_
_entity.id
_entity.type
_entity.pdbx_description
1 polymer ?
#
loop_
_entity_poly.entity_id
_entity_poly.type
_entity_poly.pdbx_seq_one_letter_code
_entity_poly.pdbx_strand_id
1 'polypeptide(L)'
;MTGYIIVGAAVLLALAVIAYDRWRTARTIRRMDDMLSAAMDGSLSEESFDESRLSALESRLARYLAASALSERNVREQKDQISALISDISHQTKTPVANLQLYAQLLSEQPLTPQGKDCAAAISAQADKLQTLIEALVKTSRLETGILTLHPQSGEIAPMLERAIAQYGPKASEKDITLTARQTEGSAVFDPKWTEEAVCNLLDNAVKYTPSGGTVTVEVKNYELFSAIRVTDTGSGVPEGEQAKIFGRFYRAPGAYQAEGVGIGLYLTRQIAEKQGGYVKVESTAGKGSTFSLFLPRP
;
A
#
# COMPACT_ATOMS: atom_id res chain seq x y z
N MET A 1 26.31 -29.81 -70.84
CA MET A 1 24.88 -29.50 -70.50
C MET A 1 24.43 -30.21 -69.24
N THR A 2 24.76 -31.49 -69.03
CA THR A 2 24.34 -32.28 -67.83
C THR A 2 24.80 -31.69 -66.48
N GLY A 3 26.01 -31.09 -66.41
CA GLY A 3 26.55 -30.51 -65.19
C GLY A 3 25.76 -29.26 -64.70
N TYR A 4 25.29 -28.40 -65.58
CA TYR A 4 24.50 -27.22 -65.23
C TYR A 4 23.08 -27.60 -64.73
N ILE A 5 22.52 -28.71 -65.25
CA ILE A 5 21.21 -29.21 -64.80
C ILE A 5 21.32 -29.76 -63.38
N ILE A 6 22.40 -30.48 -63.04
CA ILE A 6 22.62 -31.02 -61.69
C ILE A 6 22.85 -29.88 -60.67
N VAL A 7 23.63 -28.87 -61.02
CA VAL A 7 23.82 -27.70 -60.13
C VAL A 7 22.51 -26.93 -59.92
N GLY A 8 21.72 -26.72 -60.98
CA GLY A 8 20.41 -26.06 -60.87
C GLY A 8 19.44 -26.83 -59.98
N ALA A 9 19.39 -28.19 -60.11
CA ALA A 9 18.56 -29.04 -59.25
C ALA A 9 19.01 -28.99 -57.79
N ALA A 10 20.32 -28.99 -57.52
CA ALA A 10 20.88 -28.88 -56.17
C ALA A 10 20.52 -27.52 -55.49
N VAL A 11 20.60 -26.43 -56.24
CA VAL A 11 20.21 -25.11 -55.76
C VAL A 11 18.71 -25.01 -55.45
N LEU A 12 17.89 -25.55 -56.34
CA LEU A 12 16.44 -25.60 -56.10
C LEU A 12 16.08 -26.45 -54.86
N LEU A 13 16.76 -27.57 -54.67
CA LEU A 13 16.57 -28.42 -53.49
C LEU A 13 17.01 -27.70 -52.20
N ALA A 14 18.14 -27.00 -52.23
CA ALA A 14 18.61 -26.18 -51.09
C ALA A 14 17.65 -25.06 -50.77
N LEU A 15 17.11 -24.37 -51.76
CA LEU A 15 16.11 -23.29 -51.54
C LEU A 15 14.78 -23.89 -50.98
N ALA A 16 14.36 -25.04 -51.45
CA ALA A 16 13.17 -25.73 -50.93
C ALA A 16 13.36 -26.12 -49.46
N VAL A 17 14.52 -26.68 -49.09
CA VAL A 17 14.86 -27.02 -47.70
C VAL A 17 14.86 -25.79 -46.81
N ILE A 18 15.50 -24.67 -47.26
CA ILE A 18 15.54 -23.41 -46.50
C ILE A 18 14.12 -22.85 -46.35
N ALA A 19 13.31 -22.84 -47.38
CA ALA A 19 11.94 -22.38 -47.35
C ALA A 19 11.07 -23.20 -46.38
N TYR A 20 11.23 -24.54 -46.43
CA TYR A 20 10.54 -25.46 -45.51
C TYR A 20 10.95 -25.24 -44.06
N ASP A 21 12.23 -25.07 -43.79
CA ASP A 21 12.75 -24.82 -42.42
C ASP A 21 12.27 -23.49 -41.87
N ARG A 22 12.30 -22.43 -42.69
CA ARG A 22 11.72 -21.13 -42.33
C ARG A 22 10.22 -21.19 -42.07
N TRP A 23 9.47 -21.87 -42.89
CA TRP A 23 8.04 -22.04 -42.72
C TRP A 23 7.72 -22.81 -41.42
N ARG A 24 8.47 -23.89 -41.16
CA ARG A 24 8.35 -24.71 -39.95
C ARG A 24 8.64 -23.88 -38.70
N THR A 25 9.73 -23.12 -38.69
CA THR A 25 10.13 -22.25 -37.58
C THR A 25 9.08 -21.15 -37.33
N ALA A 26 8.62 -20.48 -38.38
CA ALA A 26 7.58 -19.46 -38.28
C ALA A 26 6.26 -19.97 -37.76
N ARG A 27 5.89 -21.22 -38.11
CA ARG A 27 4.70 -21.91 -37.61
C ARG A 27 4.83 -22.21 -36.10
N THR A 28 6.00 -22.67 -35.67
CA THR A 28 6.28 -22.97 -34.26
C THR A 28 6.20 -21.69 -33.40
N ILE A 29 6.85 -20.61 -33.86
CA ILE A 29 6.83 -19.32 -33.15
C ILE A 29 5.40 -18.79 -33.03
N ARG A 30 4.60 -18.84 -34.09
CA ARG A 30 3.19 -18.42 -34.05
C ARG A 30 2.37 -19.22 -33.04
N ARG A 31 2.54 -20.57 -33.00
CA ARG A 31 1.85 -21.40 -32.01
C ARG A 31 2.21 -21.04 -30.57
N MET A 32 3.50 -20.74 -30.30
CA MET A 32 3.93 -20.31 -28.97
C MET A 32 3.33 -18.96 -28.60
N ASP A 33 3.23 -18.04 -29.54
CA ASP A 33 2.61 -16.72 -29.36
C ASP A 33 1.11 -16.82 -29.09
N ASP A 34 0.41 -17.66 -29.86
CA ASP A 34 -1.02 -17.98 -29.66
C ASP A 34 -1.26 -18.60 -28.27
N MET A 35 -0.40 -19.52 -27.83
CA MET A 35 -0.49 -20.14 -26.50
C MET A 35 -0.24 -19.13 -25.37
N LEU A 36 0.73 -18.22 -25.55
CA LEU A 36 1.02 -17.16 -24.58
C LEU A 36 -0.16 -16.20 -24.47
N SER A 37 -0.73 -15.80 -25.60
CA SER A 37 -1.89 -14.93 -25.67
C SER A 37 -3.13 -15.58 -25.02
N ALA A 38 -3.40 -16.85 -25.33
CA ALA A 38 -4.50 -17.60 -24.71
C ALA A 38 -4.31 -17.79 -23.19
N ALA A 39 -3.06 -17.94 -22.73
CA ALA A 39 -2.75 -17.98 -21.30
C ALA A 39 -3.03 -16.66 -20.61
N MET A 40 -2.68 -15.53 -21.25
CA MET A 40 -2.95 -14.17 -20.73
C MET A 40 -4.46 -13.88 -20.68
N ASP A 41 -5.23 -14.40 -21.65
CA ASP A 41 -6.68 -14.22 -21.73
C ASP A 41 -7.48 -15.24 -20.89
N GLY A 42 -6.80 -16.21 -20.26
CA GLY A 42 -7.43 -17.25 -19.45
C GLY A 42 -8.24 -18.29 -20.24
N SER A 43 -8.07 -18.35 -21.56
CA SER A 43 -8.82 -19.22 -22.49
C SER A 43 -8.03 -20.45 -22.97
N LEU A 44 -7.01 -20.89 -22.23
CA LEU A 44 -6.10 -21.96 -22.61
C LEU A 44 -6.87 -23.30 -22.67
N SER A 45 -7.00 -23.90 -23.86
CA SER A 45 -7.55 -25.24 -24.07
C SER A 45 -6.46 -26.25 -24.49
N GLU A 46 -6.54 -27.46 -23.97
CA GLU A 46 -5.65 -28.55 -24.42
C GLU A 46 -6.04 -28.99 -25.84
N GLU A 47 -5.27 -28.57 -26.86
CA GLU A 47 -5.33 -29.15 -28.19
C GLU A 47 -4.38 -30.35 -28.31
N SER A 48 -4.74 -31.34 -29.13
CA SER A 48 -3.99 -32.59 -29.36
C SER A 48 -2.59 -32.32 -29.91
N PHE A 49 -1.58 -32.80 -29.21
CA PHE A 49 -0.17 -32.68 -29.57
C PHE A 49 0.34 -33.89 -30.33
N ASP A 50 1.16 -33.69 -31.36
CA ASP A 50 1.87 -34.69 -32.13
C ASP A 50 3.15 -35.17 -31.39
N GLU A 51 3.57 -36.44 -31.54
CA GLU A 51 4.64 -37.12 -30.76
C GLU A 51 6.07 -36.61 -30.98
N SER A 52 6.27 -35.35 -31.38
CA SER A 52 7.60 -34.75 -31.56
C SER A 52 8.19 -34.18 -30.27
N ARG A 53 9.53 -34.02 -30.18
CA ARG A 53 10.21 -33.35 -29.06
C ARG A 53 9.72 -31.90 -28.86
N LEU A 54 9.28 -31.25 -29.92
CA LEU A 54 8.71 -29.93 -29.91
C LEU A 54 7.34 -29.93 -29.21
N SER A 55 6.50 -30.92 -29.51
CA SER A 55 5.21 -31.14 -28.87
C SER A 55 5.35 -31.39 -27.35
N ALA A 56 6.40 -32.08 -26.92
CA ALA A 56 6.68 -32.28 -25.49
C ALA A 56 7.06 -30.97 -24.80
N LEU A 57 7.75 -30.05 -25.49
CA LEU A 57 8.08 -28.71 -24.96
C LEU A 57 6.83 -27.84 -24.89
N GLU A 58 6.02 -27.84 -25.96
CA GLU A 58 4.73 -27.13 -26.01
C GLU A 58 3.81 -27.56 -24.87
N SER A 59 3.67 -28.87 -24.63
CA SER A 59 2.88 -29.46 -23.56
C SER A 59 3.39 -29.06 -22.15
N ARG A 60 4.71 -28.95 -21.97
CA ARG A 60 5.30 -28.50 -20.71
C ARG A 60 5.04 -27.00 -20.47
N LEU A 61 5.16 -26.21 -21.53
CA LEU A 61 4.89 -24.77 -21.47
C LEU A 61 3.41 -24.51 -21.17
N ALA A 62 2.50 -25.20 -21.89
CA ALA A 62 1.06 -25.09 -21.65
C ALA A 62 0.69 -25.45 -20.20
N ARG A 63 1.22 -26.54 -19.67
CA ARG A 63 0.99 -26.94 -18.27
C ARG A 63 1.54 -25.93 -17.28
N TYR A 64 2.71 -25.35 -17.54
CA TYR A 64 3.29 -24.31 -16.68
C TYR A 64 2.44 -23.05 -16.68
N LEU A 65 2.01 -22.58 -17.87
CA LEU A 65 1.16 -21.40 -18.01
C LEU A 65 -0.21 -21.61 -17.35
N ALA A 66 -0.84 -22.77 -17.57
CA ALA A 66 -2.10 -23.13 -16.92
C ALA A 66 -1.96 -23.20 -15.39
N ALA A 67 -0.90 -23.78 -14.87
CA ALA A 67 -0.62 -23.85 -13.44
C ALA A 67 -0.36 -22.44 -12.86
N SER A 68 0.35 -21.57 -13.58
CA SER A 68 0.60 -20.20 -13.20
C SER A 68 -0.70 -19.38 -13.16
N ALA A 69 -1.54 -19.47 -14.19
CA ALA A 69 -2.83 -18.79 -14.26
C ALA A 69 -3.78 -19.27 -13.14
N LEU A 70 -3.82 -20.58 -12.88
CA LEU A 70 -4.60 -21.12 -11.76
C LEU A 70 -4.09 -20.64 -10.40
N SER A 71 -2.76 -20.59 -10.22
CA SER A 71 -2.16 -20.07 -8.99
C SER A 71 -2.50 -18.59 -8.77
N GLU A 72 -2.42 -17.76 -9.80
CA GLU A 72 -2.78 -16.35 -9.73
C GLU A 72 -4.26 -16.16 -9.39
N ARG A 73 -5.14 -16.96 -10.02
CA ARG A 73 -6.58 -16.96 -9.73
C ARG A 73 -6.86 -17.35 -8.28
N ASN A 74 -6.24 -18.42 -7.78
CA ASN A 74 -6.39 -18.85 -6.38
C ASN A 74 -5.92 -17.76 -5.39
N VAL A 75 -4.79 -17.10 -5.67
CA VAL A 75 -4.31 -15.99 -4.84
C VAL A 75 -5.29 -14.83 -4.85
N ARG A 76 -5.89 -14.50 -6.00
CA ARG A 76 -6.91 -13.45 -6.10
C ARG A 76 -8.17 -13.83 -5.32
N GLU A 77 -8.69 -15.03 -5.52
CA GLU A 77 -9.87 -15.53 -4.79
C GLU A 77 -9.65 -15.54 -3.26
N GLN A 78 -8.47 -15.96 -2.79
CA GLN A 78 -8.12 -15.89 -1.36
C GLN A 78 -8.08 -14.46 -0.84
N LYS A 79 -7.53 -13.51 -1.60
CA LYS A 79 -7.53 -12.09 -1.24
C LYS A 79 -8.95 -11.54 -1.13
N ASP A 80 -9.81 -11.87 -2.08
CA ASP A 80 -11.20 -11.42 -2.10
C ASP A 80 -12.00 -12.01 -0.91
N GLN A 81 -11.80 -13.29 -0.60
CA GLN A 81 -12.39 -13.93 0.58
C GLN A 81 -11.94 -13.28 1.89
N ILE A 82 -10.64 -13.03 2.05
CA ILE A 82 -10.10 -12.35 3.25
C ILE A 82 -10.69 -10.95 3.37
N SER A 83 -10.82 -10.24 2.27
CA SER A 83 -11.38 -8.89 2.27
C SER A 83 -12.86 -8.86 2.62
N ALA A 84 -13.65 -9.78 2.07
CA ALA A 84 -15.06 -9.96 2.44
C ALA A 84 -15.20 -10.27 3.93
N LEU A 85 -14.43 -11.23 4.45
CA LEU A 85 -14.41 -11.58 5.86
C LEU A 85 -14.09 -10.39 6.77
N ILE A 86 -13.07 -9.59 6.41
CA ILE A 86 -12.70 -8.40 7.20
C ILE A 86 -13.80 -7.33 7.13
N SER A 87 -14.46 -7.17 5.98
CA SER A 87 -15.60 -6.27 5.84
C SER A 87 -16.77 -6.70 6.73
N ASP A 88 -17.09 -7.99 6.75
CA ASP A 88 -18.17 -8.56 7.57
C ASP A 88 -17.85 -8.42 9.06
N ILE A 89 -16.64 -8.76 9.48
CA ILE A 89 -16.18 -8.55 10.86
C ILE A 89 -16.30 -7.07 11.25
N SER A 90 -15.91 -6.14 10.36
CA SER A 90 -16.04 -4.71 10.62
C SER A 90 -17.48 -4.29 10.85
N HIS A 91 -18.40 -4.72 10.01
CA HIS A 91 -19.82 -4.40 10.14
C HIS A 91 -20.41 -5.01 11.41
N GLN A 92 -20.10 -6.27 11.69
CA GLN A 92 -20.62 -6.99 12.85
C GLN A 92 -20.04 -6.51 14.20
N THR A 93 -18.84 -5.94 14.19
CA THR A 93 -18.20 -5.40 15.40
C THR A 93 -18.54 -3.93 15.66
N LYS A 94 -18.85 -3.15 14.63
CA LYS A 94 -19.27 -1.74 14.78
C LYS A 94 -20.48 -1.59 15.70
N THR A 95 -21.49 -2.42 15.51
CA THR A 95 -22.75 -2.36 16.29
C THR A 95 -22.53 -2.60 17.77
N PRO A 96 -21.88 -3.70 18.24
CA PRO A 96 -21.64 -3.90 19.67
C PRO A 96 -20.72 -2.84 20.27
N VAL A 97 -19.73 -2.32 19.51
CA VAL A 97 -18.86 -1.25 20.00
C VAL A 97 -19.66 0.05 20.19
N ALA A 98 -20.48 0.43 19.21
CA ALA A 98 -21.37 1.60 19.34
C ALA A 98 -22.34 1.47 20.53
N ASN A 99 -22.87 0.26 20.79
CA ASN A 99 -23.71 -0.01 21.97
C ASN A 99 -22.90 0.14 23.27
N LEU A 100 -21.65 -0.33 23.31
CA LEU A 100 -20.79 -0.13 24.49
C LEU A 100 -20.52 1.36 24.75
N GLN A 101 -20.27 2.16 23.71
CA GLN A 101 -20.11 3.62 23.83
C GLN A 101 -21.40 4.27 24.35
N LEU A 102 -22.55 3.91 23.79
CA LEU A 102 -23.85 4.41 24.23
C LEU A 102 -24.11 4.07 25.70
N TYR A 103 -23.88 2.82 26.12
CA TYR A 103 -24.09 2.42 27.51
C TYR A 103 -23.11 3.09 28.47
N ALA A 104 -21.85 3.29 28.07
CA ALA A 104 -20.88 4.02 28.85
C ALA A 104 -21.29 5.50 29.03
N GLN A 105 -21.83 6.12 27.96
CA GLN A 105 -22.36 7.47 28.00
C GLN A 105 -23.59 7.56 28.93
N LEU A 106 -24.60 6.70 28.74
CA LEU A 106 -25.80 6.65 29.58
C LEU A 106 -25.43 6.41 31.04
N LEU A 107 -24.42 5.58 31.31
CA LEU A 107 -23.94 5.34 32.66
C LEU A 107 -23.30 6.62 33.26
N SER A 108 -22.55 7.39 32.47
CA SER A 108 -21.93 8.62 32.93
C SER A 108 -22.93 9.73 33.30
N GLU A 109 -24.15 9.68 32.77
CA GLU A 109 -25.26 10.60 33.08
C GLU A 109 -25.95 10.26 34.40
N GLN A 110 -25.72 9.06 34.99
CA GLN A 110 -26.29 8.66 36.27
C GLN A 110 -25.46 9.19 37.45
N PRO A 111 -26.08 9.31 38.65
CA PRO A 111 -25.36 9.68 39.87
C PRO A 111 -24.44 8.52 40.31
N LEU A 112 -23.21 8.54 39.76
CA LEU A 112 -22.21 7.54 40.07
C LEU A 112 -21.28 7.96 41.21
N THR A 113 -20.75 6.96 41.93
CA THR A 113 -19.58 7.17 42.78
C THR A 113 -18.35 7.60 41.95
N PRO A 114 -17.32 8.24 42.57
CA PRO A 114 -16.08 8.56 41.83
C PRO A 114 -15.50 7.36 41.10
N GLN A 115 -15.43 6.21 41.73
CA GLN A 115 -14.99 4.95 41.10
C GLN A 115 -15.89 4.50 39.93
N GLY A 116 -17.19 4.71 40.02
CA GLY A 116 -18.13 4.42 38.95
C GLY A 116 -17.91 5.33 37.73
N LYS A 117 -17.60 6.61 37.92
CA LYS A 117 -17.26 7.54 36.85
C LYS A 117 -15.96 7.12 36.16
N ASP A 118 -14.93 6.75 36.91
CA ASP A 118 -13.66 6.30 36.37
C ASP A 118 -13.84 5.00 35.53
N CYS A 119 -14.67 4.08 35.99
CA CYS A 119 -15.00 2.87 35.24
C CYS A 119 -15.75 3.17 33.93
N ALA A 120 -16.75 4.07 33.96
CA ALA A 120 -17.49 4.46 32.75
C ALA A 120 -16.57 5.14 31.73
N ALA A 121 -15.70 6.05 32.18
CA ALA A 121 -14.70 6.70 31.33
C ALA A 121 -13.71 5.69 30.73
N ALA A 122 -13.24 4.72 31.53
CA ALA A 122 -12.35 3.65 31.04
C ALA A 122 -13.03 2.76 29.99
N ILE A 123 -14.30 2.41 30.16
CA ILE A 123 -15.08 1.63 29.18
C ILE A 123 -15.22 2.41 27.87
N SER A 124 -15.58 3.71 27.94
CA SER A 124 -15.68 4.58 26.76
C SER A 124 -14.36 4.64 26.00
N ALA A 125 -13.26 4.90 26.70
CA ALA A 125 -11.93 4.95 26.09
C ALA A 125 -11.51 3.63 25.43
N GLN A 126 -11.85 2.48 26.02
CA GLN A 126 -11.56 1.18 25.40
C GLN A 126 -12.45 0.91 24.18
N ALA A 127 -13.72 1.32 24.20
CA ALA A 127 -14.62 1.21 23.06
C ALA A 127 -14.14 2.07 21.87
N ASP A 128 -13.72 3.31 22.13
CA ASP A 128 -13.14 4.21 21.12
C ASP A 128 -11.87 3.64 20.50
N LYS A 129 -11.00 3.06 21.34
CA LYS A 129 -9.80 2.39 20.89
C LYS A 129 -10.10 1.17 20.01
N LEU A 130 -11.10 0.37 20.38
CA LEU A 130 -11.52 -0.79 19.61
C LEU A 130 -12.11 -0.37 18.26
N GLN A 131 -12.92 0.68 18.22
CA GLN A 131 -13.44 1.24 16.98
C GLN A 131 -12.31 1.69 16.05
N THR A 132 -11.35 2.44 16.56
CA THR A 132 -10.17 2.90 15.80
C THR A 132 -9.37 1.72 15.24
N LEU A 133 -9.19 0.64 16.03
CA LEU A 133 -8.53 -0.60 15.59
C LEU A 133 -9.24 -1.24 14.40
N ILE A 134 -10.56 -1.41 14.50
CA ILE A 134 -11.38 -2.04 13.46
C ILE A 134 -11.33 -1.21 12.17
N GLU A 135 -11.52 0.11 12.26
CA GLU A 135 -11.47 1.00 11.11
C GLU A 135 -10.12 0.98 10.40
N ALA A 136 -9.03 1.01 11.17
CA ALA A 136 -7.68 0.94 10.63
C ALA A 136 -7.38 -0.43 9.99
N LEU A 137 -7.85 -1.54 10.59
CA LEU A 137 -7.72 -2.89 10.03
C LEU A 137 -8.43 -3.01 8.67
N VAL A 138 -9.66 -2.50 8.58
CA VAL A 138 -10.46 -2.53 7.35
C VAL A 138 -9.84 -1.68 6.26
N LYS A 139 -9.43 -0.45 6.58
CA LYS A 139 -8.73 0.44 5.62
C LYS A 139 -7.49 -0.26 5.07
N THR A 140 -6.67 -0.83 5.94
CA THR A 140 -5.43 -1.50 5.57
C THR A 140 -5.69 -2.74 4.70
N SER A 141 -6.65 -3.59 5.09
CA SER A 141 -6.99 -4.78 4.32
C SER A 141 -7.51 -4.46 2.93
N ARG A 142 -8.42 -3.48 2.79
CA ARG A 142 -8.92 -3.04 1.49
C ARG A 142 -7.82 -2.48 0.60
N LEU A 143 -6.83 -1.80 1.19
CA LEU A 143 -5.69 -1.30 0.46
C LEU A 143 -4.77 -2.43 0.00
N GLU A 144 -4.47 -3.43 0.84
CA GLU A 144 -3.61 -4.57 0.53
C GLU A 144 -4.21 -5.51 -0.51
N THR A 145 -5.50 -5.78 -0.40
CA THR A 145 -6.22 -6.64 -1.36
C THR A 145 -6.43 -5.99 -2.72
N GLY A 146 -6.19 -4.67 -2.84
CA GLY A 146 -6.39 -3.93 -4.08
C GLY A 146 -7.86 -3.59 -4.38
N ILE A 147 -8.80 -3.90 -3.46
CA ILE A 147 -10.20 -3.44 -3.55
C ILE A 147 -10.26 -1.93 -3.52
N LEU A 148 -9.37 -1.33 -2.74
CA LEU A 148 -9.20 0.10 -2.70
C LEU A 148 -8.06 0.46 -3.65
N THR A 149 -8.46 1.01 -4.80
CA THR A 149 -7.54 1.54 -5.81
C THR A 149 -7.28 3.01 -5.54
N LEU A 150 -6.01 3.39 -5.58
CA LEU A 150 -5.62 4.80 -5.58
C LEU A 150 -5.67 5.32 -7.03
N HIS A 151 -6.02 6.60 -7.17
CA HIS A 151 -6.06 7.29 -8.45
C HIS A 151 -5.06 8.45 -8.45
N PRO A 152 -3.74 8.18 -8.58
CA PRO A 152 -2.73 9.22 -8.60
C PRO A 152 -2.92 10.14 -9.81
N GLN A 153 -2.88 11.44 -9.57
CA GLN A 153 -2.95 12.49 -10.59
C GLN A 153 -1.94 13.58 -10.27
N SER A 154 -1.45 14.26 -11.30
CA SER A 154 -0.56 15.42 -11.11
C SER A 154 -1.31 16.54 -10.41
N GLY A 155 -0.73 17.09 -9.35
CA GLY A 155 -1.35 18.16 -8.58
C GLY A 155 -0.37 18.90 -7.69
N GLU A 156 -0.83 20.05 -7.17
CA GLU A 156 -0.10 20.84 -6.20
C GLU A 156 -0.29 20.27 -4.79
N ILE A 157 0.80 20.23 -4.02
CA ILE A 157 0.83 19.65 -2.68
C ILE A 157 0.25 20.63 -1.65
N ALA A 158 0.46 21.94 -1.83
CA ALA A 158 0.13 22.99 -0.84
C ALA A 158 -1.34 22.96 -0.37
N PRO A 159 -2.38 22.88 -1.25
CA PRO A 159 -3.77 22.90 -0.79
C PRO A 159 -4.15 21.72 0.10
N MET A 160 -3.54 20.56 -0.13
CA MET A 160 -3.75 19.36 0.69
C MET A 160 -3.05 19.52 2.05
N LEU A 161 -1.83 20.06 2.08
CA LEU A 161 -1.12 20.35 3.34
C LEU A 161 -1.84 21.37 4.20
N GLU A 162 -2.40 22.43 3.61
CA GLU A 162 -3.18 23.43 4.34
C GLU A 162 -4.35 22.79 5.09
N ARG A 163 -5.11 21.89 4.45
CA ARG A 163 -6.22 21.18 5.10
C ARG A 163 -5.73 20.27 6.22
N ALA A 164 -4.67 19.50 6.00
CA ALA A 164 -4.11 18.60 7.00
C ALA A 164 -3.60 19.40 8.23
N ILE A 165 -2.91 20.52 8.01
CA ILE A 165 -2.40 21.38 9.08
C ILE A 165 -3.55 22.04 9.85
N ALA A 166 -4.58 22.54 9.15
CA ALA A 166 -5.76 23.13 9.78
C ALA A 166 -6.49 22.14 10.69
N GLN A 167 -6.56 20.86 10.30
CA GLN A 167 -7.17 19.78 11.07
C GLN A 167 -6.43 19.52 12.41
N TYR A 168 -5.10 19.59 12.40
CA TYR A 168 -4.27 19.29 13.58
C TYR A 168 -3.88 20.52 14.41
N GLY A 169 -4.13 21.72 13.91
CA GLY A 169 -3.87 22.99 14.62
C GLY A 169 -4.48 23.05 16.01
N PRO A 170 -5.80 22.79 16.19
CA PRO A 170 -6.43 22.79 17.51
C PRO A 170 -5.78 21.80 18.48
N LYS A 171 -5.54 20.55 18.04
CA LYS A 171 -4.92 19.50 18.87
C LYS A 171 -3.48 19.86 19.28
N ALA A 172 -2.72 20.51 18.39
CA ALA A 172 -1.39 21.00 18.70
C ALA A 172 -1.44 22.13 19.74
N SER A 173 -2.38 23.08 19.57
CA SER A 173 -2.57 24.18 20.48
C SER A 173 -3.00 23.75 21.90
N GLU A 174 -3.90 22.77 22.00
CA GLU A 174 -4.32 22.18 23.29
C GLU A 174 -3.14 21.59 24.07
N LYS A 175 -2.13 21.13 23.36
CA LYS A 175 -0.90 20.54 23.93
C LYS A 175 0.24 21.55 24.05
N ASP A 176 0.00 22.84 23.75
CA ASP A 176 1.01 23.90 23.71
C ASP A 176 2.17 23.58 22.72
N ILE A 177 1.85 23.00 21.58
CA ILE A 177 2.80 22.65 20.51
C ILE A 177 2.69 23.69 19.40
N THR A 178 3.83 24.27 18.99
CA THR A 178 3.90 25.19 17.85
C THR A 178 3.92 24.38 16.54
N LEU A 179 2.79 24.39 15.80
CA LEU A 179 2.70 23.77 14.47
C LEU A 179 2.93 24.83 13.39
N THR A 180 3.98 24.64 12.57
CA THR A 180 4.38 25.60 11.52
C THR A 180 4.50 24.93 10.16
N ALA A 181 4.15 25.66 9.11
CA ALA A 181 4.38 25.28 7.72
C ALA A 181 5.48 26.14 7.09
N ARG A 182 6.42 25.54 6.38
CA ARG A 182 7.51 26.21 5.67
C ARG A 182 7.66 25.62 4.27
N GLN A 183 7.80 26.49 3.27
CA GLN A 183 8.09 26.02 1.89
C GLN A 183 7.16 24.86 1.45
N THR A 184 5.86 25.14 1.41
CA THR A 184 4.84 24.14 1.04
C THR A 184 4.64 23.97 -0.45
N GLU A 185 5.34 24.75 -1.27
CA GLU A 185 5.22 24.72 -2.73
C GLU A 185 5.89 23.48 -3.32
N GLY A 186 5.16 22.76 -4.15
CA GLY A 186 5.63 21.58 -4.86
C GLY A 186 4.49 20.89 -5.58
N SER A 187 4.85 20.16 -6.64
CA SER A 187 3.93 19.31 -7.39
C SER A 187 4.38 17.86 -7.34
N ALA A 188 3.41 16.93 -7.38
CA ALA A 188 3.66 15.50 -7.41
C ALA A 188 2.52 14.77 -8.13
N VAL A 189 2.74 13.49 -8.43
CA VAL A 189 1.71 12.58 -8.89
C VAL A 189 1.21 11.78 -7.69
N PHE A 190 -0.01 12.08 -7.24
CA PHE A 190 -0.56 11.48 -6.00
C PHE A 190 -2.10 11.46 -6.02
N ASP A 191 -2.67 10.60 -5.17
CA ASP A 191 -4.09 10.61 -4.84
C ASP A 191 -4.33 11.60 -3.68
N PRO A 192 -5.06 12.71 -3.89
CA PRO A 192 -5.19 13.74 -2.86
C PRO A 192 -5.77 13.24 -1.54
N LYS A 193 -6.79 12.39 -1.61
CA LYS A 193 -7.50 11.86 -0.44
C LYS A 193 -6.59 10.95 0.41
N TRP A 194 -5.91 10.01 -0.25
CA TRP A 194 -5.06 9.04 0.45
C TRP A 194 -3.75 9.65 0.92
N THR A 195 -3.20 10.60 0.16
CA THR A 195 -2.00 11.32 0.57
C THR A 195 -2.29 12.24 1.76
N GLU A 196 -3.46 12.88 1.80
CA GLU A 196 -3.91 13.65 2.96
C GLU A 196 -4.02 12.75 4.21
N GLU A 197 -4.61 11.55 4.09
CA GLU A 197 -4.64 10.56 5.18
C GLU A 197 -3.22 10.18 5.65
N ALA A 198 -2.29 9.96 4.72
CA ALA A 198 -0.89 9.66 5.05
C ALA A 198 -0.22 10.81 5.81
N VAL A 199 -0.40 12.06 5.36
CA VAL A 199 0.13 13.26 6.04
C VAL A 199 -0.52 13.43 7.41
N CYS A 200 -1.83 13.24 7.53
CA CYS A 200 -2.54 13.27 8.81
C CYS A 200 -1.98 12.26 9.81
N ASN A 201 -1.65 11.04 9.37
CA ASN A 201 -0.99 10.05 10.23
C ASN A 201 0.40 10.50 10.71
N LEU A 202 1.18 11.19 9.86
CA LEU A 202 2.46 11.76 10.26
C LEU A 202 2.30 12.91 11.25
N LEU A 203 1.33 13.79 11.02
CA LEU A 203 1.01 14.90 11.92
C LEU A 203 0.48 14.40 13.27
N ASP A 204 -0.39 13.40 13.28
CA ASP A 204 -0.88 12.79 14.52
C ASP A 204 0.28 12.25 15.36
N ASN A 205 1.21 11.53 14.75
CA ASN A 205 2.41 11.05 15.44
C ASN A 205 3.27 12.19 15.94
N ALA A 206 3.52 13.22 15.13
CA ALA A 206 4.33 14.36 15.52
C ALA A 206 3.73 15.11 16.75
N VAL A 207 2.44 15.43 16.71
CA VAL A 207 1.75 16.09 17.83
C VAL A 207 1.72 15.19 19.08
N LYS A 208 1.52 13.89 18.89
CA LYS A 208 1.41 12.92 19.96
C LYS A 208 2.72 12.74 20.74
N TYR A 209 3.85 12.63 20.05
CA TYR A 209 5.14 12.33 20.63
C TYR A 209 5.98 13.59 20.96
N THR A 210 5.54 14.75 20.57
CA THR A 210 6.15 16.02 20.97
C THR A 210 5.64 16.43 22.36
N PRO A 211 6.51 16.79 23.30
CA PRO A 211 6.11 17.32 24.60
C PRO A 211 5.50 18.73 24.48
N SER A 212 4.79 19.18 25.51
CA SER A 212 4.32 20.58 25.63
C SER A 212 5.49 21.56 25.49
N GLY A 213 5.27 22.68 24.79
CA GLY A 213 6.29 23.67 24.44
C GLY A 213 7.16 23.29 23.25
N GLY A 214 6.95 22.08 22.65
CA GLY A 214 7.69 21.63 21.49
C GLY A 214 7.20 22.20 20.16
N THR A 215 7.85 21.81 19.07
CA THR A 215 7.58 22.32 17.72
C THR A 215 7.39 21.16 16.73
N VAL A 216 6.39 21.32 15.85
CA VAL A 216 6.17 20.47 14.67
C VAL A 216 6.26 21.35 13.43
N THR A 217 7.11 21.00 12.49
CA THR A 217 7.30 21.75 11.23
C THR A 217 6.95 20.85 10.04
N VAL A 218 6.14 21.37 9.12
CA VAL A 218 5.82 20.75 7.85
C VAL A 218 6.47 21.51 6.72
N GLU A 219 7.21 20.83 5.86
CA GLU A 219 7.84 21.43 4.68
C GLU A 219 7.76 20.50 3.46
N VAL A 220 7.82 21.06 2.26
CA VAL A 220 7.99 20.32 1.00
C VAL A 220 9.40 20.56 0.48
N LYS A 221 10.09 19.47 0.17
CA LYS A 221 11.41 19.52 -0.46
C LYS A 221 11.35 18.87 -1.83
N ASN A 222 11.64 19.64 -2.86
CA ASN A 222 11.62 19.18 -4.24
C ASN A 222 12.99 18.62 -4.62
N TYR A 223 13.01 17.38 -5.12
CA TYR A 223 14.16 16.70 -5.72
C TYR A 223 13.92 16.50 -7.23
N GLU A 224 14.85 15.92 -7.93
CA GLU A 224 14.75 15.70 -9.36
C GLU A 224 13.57 14.77 -9.75
N LEU A 225 13.43 13.64 -9.06
CA LEU A 225 12.42 12.61 -9.34
C LEU A 225 11.25 12.61 -8.35
N PHE A 226 11.39 13.24 -7.19
CA PHE A 226 10.41 13.19 -6.10
C PHE A 226 10.20 14.56 -5.47
N SER A 227 8.98 14.79 -5.00
CA SER A 227 8.69 15.82 -4.01
C SER A 227 8.48 15.14 -2.67
N ALA A 228 9.18 15.59 -1.63
CA ALA A 228 9.09 15.03 -0.28
C ALA A 228 8.32 15.96 0.64
N ILE A 229 7.24 15.46 1.23
CA ILE A 229 6.53 16.11 2.34
C ILE A 229 7.24 15.66 3.62
N ARG A 230 7.80 16.61 4.36
CA ARG A 230 8.57 16.36 5.58
C ARG A 230 7.84 16.89 6.78
N VAL A 231 7.61 16.03 7.76
CA VAL A 231 7.05 16.38 9.07
C VAL A 231 8.16 16.17 10.09
N THR A 232 8.64 17.28 10.67
CA THR A 232 9.72 17.29 11.68
C THR A 232 9.15 17.65 13.03
N ASP A 233 9.45 16.85 14.03
CA ASP A 233 9.06 17.06 15.42
C ASP A 233 10.28 17.21 16.34
N THR A 234 10.11 17.88 17.47
CA THR A 234 11.09 17.99 18.56
C THR A 234 10.78 17.04 19.72
N GLY A 235 10.19 15.89 19.40
CA GLY A 235 9.72 14.92 20.37
C GLY A 235 10.79 13.97 20.90
N SER A 236 10.33 12.84 21.42
CA SER A 236 11.21 11.81 22.04
C SER A 236 12.18 11.14 21.06
N GLY A 237 11.97 11.30 19.76
CA GLY A 237 12.73 10.60 18.75
C GLY A 237 12.49 9.08 18.76
N VAL A 238 13.13 8.37 17.80
CA VAL A 238 13.04 6.93 17.60
C VAL A 238 14.45 6.35 17.61
N PRO A 239 14.76 5.37 18.50
CA PRO A 239 16.04 4.68 18.50
C PRO A 239 16.34 4.03 17.13
N GLU A 240 17.60 3.98 16.72
CA GLU A 240 18.02 3.47 15.40
C GLU A 240 17.53 2.03 15.15
N GLY A 241 17.65 1.14 16.14
CA GLY A 241 17.18 -0.24 16.03
C GLY A 241 15.65 -0.42 15.88
N GLU A 242 14.87 0.66 16.09
CA GLU A 242 13.41 0.68 15.98
C GLU A 242 12.91 1.32 14.68
N GLN A 243 13.73 2.14 14.00
CA GLN A 243 13.31 2.95 12.85
C GLN A 243 12.76 2.13 11.68
N ALA A 244 13.29 0.94 11.44
CA ALA A 244 12.73 0.05 10.43
C ALA A 244 11.42 -0.64 10.88
N LYS A 245 11.29 -0.92 12.18
CA LYS A 245 10.18 -1.67 12.75
C LYS A 245 8.91 -0.83 12.92
N ILE A 246 9.03 0.50 13.13
CA ILE A 246 7.88 1.38 13.35
C ILE A 246 6.91 1.44 12.16
N PHE A 247 7.34 1.00 10.97
CA PHE A 247 6.49 0.83 9.79
C PHE A 247 5.80 -0.55 9.73
N GLY A 248 6.02 -1.40 10.73
CA GLY A 248 5.33 -2.68 10.87
C GLY A 248 3.89 -2.52 11.36
N ARG A 249 3.02 -3.45 10.94
CA ARG A 249 1.63 -3.48 11.37
C ARG A 249 1.52 -3.76 12.88
N PHE A 250 0.74 -2.97 13.60
CA PHE A 250 0.55 -3.04 15.07
C PHE A 250 1.84 -2.83 15.88
N TYR A 251 2.91 -2.39 15.23
CA TYR A 251 4.15 -2.16 15.94
C TYR A 251 4.16 -0.84 16.69
N ARG A 252 4.66 -0.88 17.92
CA ARG A 252 4.87 0.29 18.79
C ARG A 252 6.22 0.15 19.48
N ALA A 253 7.06 1.17 19.39
CA ALA A 253 8.35 1.17 20.06
C ALA A 253 8.18 1.08 21.59
N PRO A 254 9.10 0.44 22.33
CA PRO A 254 8.98 0.23 23.77
C PRO A 254 8.67 1.47 24.61
N GLY A 255 9.12 2.66 24.22
CA GLY A 255 8.81 3.93 24.92
C GLY A 255 7.45 4.54 24.56
N ALA A 256 6.74 4.01 23.56
CA ALA A 256 5.51 4.58 23.02
C ALA A 256 4.21 3.97 23.59
N TYR A 257 4.31 3.00 24.52
CA TYR A 257 3.12 2.27 25.05
C TYR A 257 2.15 3.15 25.84
N GLN A 258 2.65 4.23 26.47
CA GLN A 258 1.81 5.14 27.26
C GLN A 258 1.02 6.13 26.39
N ALA A 259 1.45 6.38 25.15
CA ALA A 259 0.76 7.27 24.25
C ALA A 259 -0.42 6.53 23.57
N GLU A 260 -1.50 7.24 23.21
CA GLU A 260 -2.65 6.66 22.49
C GLU A 260 -2.28 6.16 21.12
N GLY A 261 -2.98 5.13 20.62
CA GLY A 261 -2.89 4.66 19.23
C GLY A 261 -2.62 3.17 19.10
N VAL A 262 -2.80 2.70 17.87
CA VAL A 262 -2.92 1.30 17.52
C VAL A 262 -1.69 0.72 16.83
N GLY A 263 -0.77 1.59 16.36
CA GLY A 263 0.42 1.16 15.61
C GLY A 263 0.14 0.80 14.15
N ILE A 264 -0.88 1.40 13.53
CA ILE A 264 -1.23 1.17 12.11
C ILE A 264 -0.91 2.39 11.23
N GLY A 265 -0.90 3.60 11.78
CA GLY A 265 -0.79 4.83 10.99
C GLY A 265 0.45 4.89 10.09
N LEU A 266 1.63 4.61 10.62
CA LEU A 266 2.88 4.60 9.84
C LEU A 266 2.90 3.46 8.79
N TYR A 267 2.37 2.29 9.13
CA TYR A 267 2.21 1.20 8.18
C TYR A 267 1.29 1.62 7.02
N LEU A 268 0.14 2.22 7.31
CA LEU A 268 -0.79 2.73 6.30
C LEU A 268 -0.14 3.81 5.44
N THR A 269 0.58 4.76 6.04
CA THR A 269 1.34 5.79 5.34
C THR A 269 2.33 5.18 4.34
N ARG A 270 3.06 4.14 4.74
CA ARG A 270 3.98 3.42 3.87
C ARG A 270 3.26 2.73 2.71
N GLN A 271 2.15 2.03 2.98
CA GLN A 271 1.36 1.36 1.94
C GLN A 271 0.78 2.36 0.91
N ILE A 272 0.30 3.52 1.38
CA ILE A 272 -0.19 4.60 0.51
C ILE A 272 0.95 5.13 -0.38
N ALA A 273 2.13 5.36 0.18
CA ALA A 273 3.29 5.82 -0.58
C ALA A 273 3.72 4.83 -1.65
N GLU A 274 3.91 3.55 -1.27
CA GLU A 274 4.35 2.47 -2.17
C GLU A 274 3.39 2.27 -3.35
N LYS A 275 2.07 2.33 -3.11
CA LYS A 275 1.04 2.18 -4.17
C LYS A 275 0.97 3.36 -5.14
N GLN A 276 1.60 4.48 -4.82
CA GLN A 276 1.72 5.66 -5.68
C GLN A 276 3.11 5.77 -6.33
N GLY A 277 3.97 4.73 -6.21
CA GLY A 277 5.33 4.74 -6.72
C GLY A 277 6.31 5.58 -5.88
N GLY A 278 5.90 5.96 -4.67
CA GLY A 278 6.71 6.69 -3.70
C GLY A 278 7.22 5.79 -2.57
N TYR A 279 7.73 6.41 -1.51
CA TYR A 279 8.20 5.71 -0.31
C TYR A 279 8.22 6.65 0.90
N VAL A 280 8.40 6.08 2.09
CA VAL A 280 8.53 6.85 3.36
C VAL A 280 9.90 6.60 3.96
N LYS A 281 10.49 7.67 4.49
CA LYS A 281 11.78 7.63 5.21
C LYS A 281 11.62 8.27 6.59
N VAL A 282 12.35 7.76 7.57
CA VAL A 282 12.51 8.38 8.88
C VAL A 282 13.98 8.72 9.14
N GLU A 283 14.23 9.91 9.67
CA GLU A 283 15.51 10.37 10.20
C GLU A 283 15.26 10.81 11.63
N SER A 284 15.82 10.11 12.60
CA SER A 284 15.52 10.36 14.00
C SER A 284 16.70 10.08 14.90
N THR A 285 16.77 10.82 15.98
CA THR A 285 17.72 10.58 17.08
C THR A 285 16.95 10.57 18.39
N ALA A 286 17.10 9.52 19.18
CA ALA A 286 16.44 9.43 20.48
C ALA A 286 16.72 10.66 21.34
N GLY A 287 15.67 11.29 21.86
CA GLY A 287 15.74 12.52 22.67
C GLY A 287 15.89 13.83 21.89
N LYS A 288 15.97 13.79 20.55
CA LYS A 288 16.13 15.00 19.72
C LYS A 288 15.00 15.25 18.72
N GLY A 289 14.05 14.30 18.62
CA GLY A 289 12.94 14.36 17.68
C GLY A 289 13.14 13.50 16.43
N SER A 290 12.17 13.61 15.52
CA SER A 290 12.15 12.84 14.29
C SER A 290 11.78 13.71 13.10
N THR A 291 12.22 13.29 11.91
CA THR A 291 11.74 13.78 10.63
C THR A 291 11.21 12.61 9.82
N PHE A 292 9.92 12.60 9.57
CA PHE A 292 9.28 11.67 8.67
C PHE A 292 9.11 12.32 7.30
N SER A 293 9.55 11.66 6.24
CA SER A 293 9.51 12.17 4.88
C SER A 293 8.71 11.23 3.99
N LEU A 294 7.61 11.73 3.42
CA LEU A 294 6.78 11.06 2.44
C LEU A 294 7.21 11.51 1.04
N PHE A 295 7.83 10.63 0.29
CA PHE A 295 8.29 10.87 -1.07
C PHE A 295 7.23 10.48 -2.08
N LEU A 296 6.86 11.40 -2.96
CA LEU A 296 5.88 11.24 -4.03
C LEU A 296 6.55 11.51 -5.38
N PRO A 297 6.29 10.71 -6.43
CA PRO A 297 6.86 10.95 -7.76
C PRO A 297 6.49 12.34 -8.28
N ARG A 298 7.42 13.00 -8.97
CA ARG A 298 7.13 14.24 -9.71
C ARG A 298 6.49 13.92 -11.06
N PRO A 299 5.69 14.87 -11.61
CA PRO A 299 5.12 14.75 -12.94
C PRO A 299 6.18 14.60 -14.03
#